data_765d641bae7dc637c08697db0b6b016c
#
_entry.id   765d641bae7dc637c08697db0b6b016c
#
_cell.length_a   1.000
_cell.length_b   1.000
_cell.length_c   1.000
_cell.angle_alpha   90.00
_cell.angle_beta   90.00
_cell.angle_gamma   90.00
#
_symmetry.space_group_name_H-M   'P 1'
#
loop_
_entity.id
_entity.type
_entity.pdbx_description
1 polymer ?
#
loop_
_entity_poly.entity_id
_entity_poly.type
_entity_poly.pdbx_seq_one_letter_code
_entity_poly.pdbx_strand_id
1 'polypeptide(L)'
;MADKKTLQELMKEINKSYGEQIISLGAELPEVKRIPFSSPRANYMTYGGIPRGRIIEFAGEEGSGKTTTALDICANAMTVFQNEWQEEKDSLEQIEKPSKQQMLRLNELISFGPKKILYADLENTLDAEWCEKIGLDISEIYFYKAQGQNAEEIFEDIIKAIETEEIGLVVIDSLGVMVSAQAYEKSIEQKTYGGISMALTLFSKKANAVCKKNDCTLIGINQVRDNMNSPYGGISTPGGKAWKHNASLRIMFQKGDFVDSEGDKIARGSESPAGNKVCMDIKKTKAFKPDRRLGYYTLMYDYGIDVLSDLVDMCVVEGVIQKGGAWFTFINPETGEVITDECGSTLKVQGRANVLKLLHDSEELRSIYQKFVDNMIYG
;
A
#
# COMPACT_ATOMS: atom_id res chain seq x y z
N MET A 1 9.46 55.07 7.36
CA MET A 1 9.94 53.86 6.69
C MET A 1 9.26 52.71 7.40
N ALA A 2 8.50 51.88 6.70
CA ALA A 2 7.90 50.70 7.33
C ALA A 2 9.03 49.75 7.70
N ASP A 3 9.10 49.35 9.00
CA ASP A 3 10.05 48.35 9.48
C ASP A 3 9.89 47.07 8.64
N LYS A 4 10.95 46.69 7.93
CA LYS A 4 10.97 45.44 7.20
C LYS A 4 10.97 44.29 8.22
N LYS A 5 9.82 43.58 8.37
CA LYS A 5 9.75 42.35 9.15
C LYS A 5 10.81 41.36 8.68
N THR A 6 11.44 40.71 9.60
CA THR A 6 12.34 39.58 9.30
C THR A 6 11.53 38.36 8.77
N LEU A 7 12.18 37.47 8.02
CA LEU A 7 11.53 36.26 7.53
C LEU A 7 10.96 35.40 8.69
N GLN A 8 11.66 35.35 9.82
CA GLN A 8 11.20 34.60 11.00
C GLN A 8 9.94 35.20 11.64
N GLU A 9 9.83 36.54 11.68
CA GLU A 9 8.62 37.20 12.17
C GLU A 9 7.44 36.97 11.23
N LEU A 10 7.68 37.02 9.92
CA LEU A 10 6.67 36.75 8.90
C LEU A 10 6.19 35.30 8.98
N MET A 11 7.10 34.32 9.14
CA MET A 11 6.78 32.90 9.34
C MET A 11 5.87 32.69 10.55
N LYS A 12 6.22 33.29 11.71
CA LYS A 12 5.40 33.20 12.93
C LYS A 12 4.00 33.79 12.73
N GLU A 13 3.91 34.91 12.04
CA GLU A 13 2.63 35.58 11.78
C GLU A 13 1.75 34.74 10.85
N ILE A 14 2.32 34.19 9.76
CA ILE A 14 1.61 33.32 8.82
C ILE A 14 1.13 32.04 9.55
N ASN A 15 2.01 31.33 10.24
CA ASN A 15 1.67 30.11 10.96
C ASN A 15 0.56 30.38 12.01
N LYS A 16 0.66 31.51 12.73
CA LYS A 16 -0.38 31.93 13.69
C LYS A 16 -1.72 32.23 13.03
N SER A 17 -1.72 32.86 11.84
CA SER A 17 -2.96 33.22 11.14
C SER A 17 -3.72 32.01 10.60
N TYR A 18 -3.03 30.94 10.29
CA TYR A 18 -3.64 29.69 9.82
C TYR A 18 -3.87 28.67 10.95
N GLY A 19 -3.32 28.90 12.16
CA GLY A 19 -3.38 27.92 13.26
C GLY A 19 -2.54 26.65 13.04
N GLU A 20 -1.79 26.60 11.97
CA GLU A 20 -0.97 25.48 11.52
C GLU A 20 0.43 25.92 11.12
N GLN A 21 1.40 25.01 11.11
CA GLN A 21 2.76 25.27 10.64
C GLN A 21 2.83 25.24 9.10
N ILE A 22 2.42 26.33 8.46
CA ILE A 22 2.42 26.46 6.99
C ILE A 22 3.84 26.67 6.44
N ILE A 23 4.68 27.39 7.19
CA ILE A 23 6.07 27.64 6.82
C ILE A 23 6.97 27.06 7.92
N SER A 24 7.89 26.15 7.53
CA SER A 24 8.88 25.51 8.40
C SER A 24 10.27 25.52 7.77
N LEU A 25 11.29 25.30 8.57
CA LEU A 25 12.63 24.99 8.06
C LEU A 25 12.68 23.60 7.46
N GLY A 26 13.48 23.38 6.43
CA GLY A 26 13.59 22.08 5.77
C GLY A 26 14.06 20.94 6.70
N ALA A 27 14.83 21.28 7.75
CA ALA A 27 15.24 20.32 8.78
C ALA A 27 14.08 19.86 9.71
N GLU A 28 12.95 20.54 9.68
CA GLU A 28 11.75 20.22 10.48
C GLU A 28 10.69 19.43 9.69
N LEU A 29 11.02 19.01 8.46
CA LEU A 29 10.08 18.23 7.67
C LEU A 29 9.91 16.83 8.32
N PRO A 30 8.66 16.41 8.60
CA PRO A 30 8.41 15.13 9.23
C PRO A 30 8.80 13.99 8.29
N GLU A 31 9.19 12.87 8.88
CA GLU A 31 9.40 11.64 8.16
C GLU A 31 8.09 11.17 7.50
N VAL A 32 8.21 10.57 6.32
CA VAL A 32 7.04 10.07 5.59
C VAL A 32 6.58 8.76 6.21
N LYS A 33 5.50 8.80 6.97
CA LYS A 33 4.84 7.59 7.50
C LYS A 33 4.39 6.68 6.36
N ARG A 34 4.35 5.37 6.63
CA ARG A 34 4.03 4.35 5.62
C ARG A 34 3.05 3.33 6.17
N ILE A 35 2.32 2.69 5.27
CA ILE A 35 1.56 1.48 5.53
C ILE A 35 2.31 0.34 4.84
N PRO A 36 2.81 -0.66 5.57
CA PRO A 36 3.57 -1.76 4.99
C PRO A 36 2.68 -2.70 4.18
N PHE A 37 3.29 -3.43 3.25
CA PHE A 37 2.73 -4.64 2.66
C PHE A 37 3.05 -5.83 3.59
N SER A 38 2.30 -6.92 3.48
CA SER A 38 2.72 -8.18 4.10
C SER A 38 3.97 -8.76 3.41
N SER A 39 4.16 -8.48 2.12
CA SER A 39 5.33 -8.92 1.34
C SER A 39 6.60 -8.14 1.74
N PRO A 40 7.66 -8.81 2.25
CA PRO A 40 8.97 -8.21 2.47
C PRO A 40 9.58 -7.58 1.21
N ARG A 41 9.40 -8.22 0.05
CA ARG A 41 9.86 -7.72 -1.25
C ARG A 41 9.17 -6.41 -1.63
N ALA A 42 7.86 -6.34 -1.45
CA ALA A 42 7.10 -5.11 -1.74
C ALA A 42 7.53 -3.97 -0.81
N ASN A 43 7.78 -4.27 0.48
CA ASN A 43 8.34 -3.30 1.43
C ASN A 43 9.73 -2.84 1.02
N TYR A 44 10.61 -3.76 0.61
CA TYR A 44 11.95 -3.40 0.13
C TYR A 44 11.88 -2.46 -1.08
N MET A 45 11.00 -2.72 -2.05
CA MET A 45 10.82 -1.88 -3.22
C MET A 45 10.30 -0.48 -2.88
N THR A 46 9.47 -0.37 -1.86
CA THR A 46 8.78 0.87 -1.48
C THR A 46 9.37 1.56 -0.26
N TYR A 47 10.53 1.10 0.20
CA TYR A 47 11.19 1.63 1.39
C TYR A 47 10.29 1.58 2.63
N GLY A 48 9.67 0.43 2.87
CA GLY A 48 8.83 0.15 4.05
C GLY A 48 7.33 0.29 3.83
N GLY A 49 6.85 0.45 2.59
CA GLY A 49 5.40 0.46 2.31
C GLY A 49 4.92 1.65 1.50
N ILE A 50 3.60 1.78 1.36
CA ILE A 50 2.99 2.91 0.67
C ILE A 50 3.05 4.18 1.54
N PRO A 51 3.38 5.35 0.94
CA PRO A 51 3.49 6.60 1.69
C PRO A 51 2.11 7.14 2.08
N ARG A 52 1.94 7.53 3.35
CA ARG A 52 0.68 8.10 3.88
C ARG A 52 0.45 9.54 3.43
N GLY A 53 -0.79 9.97 3.54
CA GLY A 53 -1.21 11.32 3.18
C GLY A 53 -1.10 11.62 1.69
N ARG A 54 -1.20 10.60 0.82
CA ARG A 54 -0.93 10.73 -0.61
C ARG A 54 -1.88 9.90 -1.46
N ILE A 55 -1.95 10.26 -2.75
CA ILE A 55 -2.66 9.47 -3.77
C ILE A 55 -1.71 8.42 -4.35
N ILE A 56 -2.18 7.18 -4.40
CA ILE A 56 -1.50 6.00 -4.93
C ILE A 56 -2.33 5.43 -6.08
N GLU A 57 -1.70 5.01 -7.16
CA GLU A 57 -2.37 4.27 -8.24
C GLU A 57 -1.84 2.84 -8.31
N PHE A 58 -2.74 1.88 -8.23
CA PHE A 58 -2.52 0.48 -8.58
C PHE A 58 -3.13 0.22 -9.95
N ALA A 59 -2.30 -0.09 -10.94
CA ALA A 59 -2.75 -0.31 -12.31
C ALA A 59 -2.32 -1.69 -12.80
N GLY A 60 -3.08 -2.30 -13.69
CA GLY A 60 -2.76 -3.62 -14.28
C GLY A 60 -3.97 -4.27 -14.91
N GLU A 61 -3.73 -5.40 -15.58
CA GLU A 61 -4.77 -6.25 -16.16
C GLU A 61 -5.63 -6.89 -15.06
N GLU A 62 -6.78 -7.42 -15.45
CA GLU A 62 -7.63 -8.22 -14.57
C GLU A 62 -6.87 -9.45 -14.05
N GLY A 63 -7.11 -9.82 -12.78
CA GLY A 63 -6.43 -10.96 -12.16
C GLY A 63 -4.93 -10.76 -11.91
N SER A 64 -4.40 -9.53 -11.99
CA SER A 64 -2.98 -9.23 -11.73
C SER A 64 -2.63 -9.03 -10.26
N GLY A 65 -3.58 -9.16 -9.33
CA GLY A 65 -3.38 -9.06 -7.88
C GLY A 65 -3.58 -7.67 -7.28
N LYS A 66 -4.12 -6.69 -8.02
CA LYS A 66 -4.35 -5.32 -7.53
C LYS A 66 -5.27 -5.25 -6.33
N THR A 67 -6.48 -5.79 -6.46
CA THR A 67 -7.50 -5.83 -5.40
C THR A 67 -6.97 -6.55 -4.16
N THR A 68 -6.40 -7.74 -4.32
CA THR A 68 -5.82 -8.50 -3.21
C THR A 68 -4.71 -7.73 -2.50
N THR A 69 -3.84 -7.04 -3.24
CA THR A 69 -2.79 -6.19 -2.65
C THR A 69 -3.40 -4.99 -1.92
N ALA A 70 -4.48 -4.40 -2.43
CA ALA A 70 -5.16 -3.30 -1.74
C ALA A 70 -5.83 -3.76 -0.45
N LEU A 71 -6.40 -4.96 -0.44
CA LEU A 71 -6.97 -5.58 0.78
C LEU A 71 -5.87 -5.92 1.80
N ASP A 72 -4.72 -6.44 1.36
CA ASP A 72 -3.53 -6.64 2.20
C ASP A 72 -3.08 -5.33 2.87
N ILE A 73 -3.04 -4.24 2.11
CA ILE A 73 -2.75 -2.90 2.65
C ILE A 73 -3.83 -2.46 3.66
N CYS A 74 -5.11 -2.79 3.44
CA CYS A 74 -6.16 -2.50 4.41
C CYS A 74 -5.93 -3.24 5.73
N ALA A 75 -5.60 -4.53 5.70
CA ALA A 75 -5.31 -5.32 6.89
C ALA A 75 -4.11 -4.74 7.68
N ASN A 76 -3.03 -4.41 6.97
CA ASN A 76 -1.85 -3.79 7.59
C ASN A 76 -2.15 -2.37 8.11
N ALA A 77 -2.98 -1.58 7.42
CA ALA A 77 -3.39 -0.25 7.86
C ALA A 77 -4.17 -0.29 9.18
N MET A 78 -5.08 -1.27 9.35
CA MET A 78 -5.80 -1.46 10.62
C MET A 78 -4.83 -1.64 11.78
N THR A 79 -3.84 -2.51 11.62
CA THR A 79 -2.80 -2.75 12.63
C THR A 79 -1.99 -1.49 12.92
N VAL A 80 -1.56 -0.77 11.88
CA VAL A 80 -0.80 0.48 12.03
C VAL A 80 -1.62 1.54 12.77
N PHE A 81 -2.88 1.75 12.38
CA PHE A 81 -3.74 2.76 13.00
C PHE A 81 -4.10 2.41 14.45
N GLN A 82 -4.32 1.13 14.74
CA GLN A 82 -4.58 0.65 16.10
C GLN A 82 -3.36 0.89 17.00
N ASN A 83 -2.17 0.55 16.53
CA ASN A 83 -0.93 0.74 17.29
C ASN A 83 -0.66 2.23 17.54
N GLU A 84 -0.75 3.08 16.52
CA GLU A 84 -0.55 4.53 16.67
C GLU A 84 -1.56 5.14 17.64
N TRP A 85 -2.82 4.75 17.56
CA TRP A 85 -3.87 5.20 18.47
C TRP A 85 -3.58 4.79 19.91
N GLN A 86 -3.18 3.53 20.13
CA GLN A 86 -2.87 3.02 21.46
C GLN A 86 -1.63 3.71 22.06
N GLU A 87 -0.56 3.85 21.28
CA GLU A 87 0.67 4.53 21.70
C GLU A 87 0.43 5.98 22.10
N GLU A 88 -0.34 6.74 21.29
CA GLU A 88 -0.67 8.14 21.58
C GLU A 88 -1.55 8.23 22.82
N LYS A 89 -2.56 7.37 22.94
CA LYS A 89 -3.45 7.30 24.10
C LYS A 89 -2.67 7.00 25.39
N ASP A 90 -1.85 5.94 25.39
CA ASP A 90 -1.07 5.54 26.56
C ASP A 90 -0.08 6.64 26.97
N SER A 91 0.54 7.31 26.01
CA SER A 91 1.44 8.43 26.26
C SER A 91 0.76 9.60 26.95
N LEU A 92 -0.49 9.91 26.56
CA LEU A 92 -1.29 10.98 27.18
C LEU A 92 -1.82 10.60 28.55
N GLU A 93 -2.23 9.35 28.76
CA GLU A 93 -2.72 8.83 30.04
C GLU A 93 -1.64 8.79 31.13
N GLN A 94 -0.37 8.61 30.74
CA GLN A 94 0.78 8.59 31.67
C GLN A 94 1.20 9.98 32.16
N ILE A 95 0.66 11.07 31.63
CA ILE A 95 1.00 12.43 32.06
C ILE A 95 0.31 12.76 33.40
N GLU A 96 1.08 12.88 34.48
CA GLU A 96 0.53 13.17 35.82
C GLU A 96 -0.28 14.47 35.91
N LYS A 97 0.09 15.50 35.13
CA LYS A 97 -0.58 16.81 35.10
C LYS A 97 -0.79 17.27 33.66
N PRO A 98 -1.77 16.69 32.94
CA PRO A 98 -2.00 17.05 31.56
C PRO A 98 -2.50 18.48 31.40
N SER A 99 -2.02 19.18 30.40
CA SER A 99 -2.54 20.47 29.97
C SER A 99 -3.97 20.32 29.43
N LYS A 100 -4.71 21.44 29.34
CA LYS A 100 -6.06 21.43 28.76
C LYS A 100 -6.08 20.87 27.32
N GLN A 101 -5.05 21.17 26.52
CA GLN A 101 -4.93 20.66 25.15
C GLN A 101 -4.72 19.15 25.14
N GLN A 102 -3.87 18.62 26.02
CA GLN A 102 -3.64 17.16 26.14
C GLN A 102 -4.90 16.43 26.60
N MET A 103 -5.66 16.98 27.53
CA MET A 103 -6.95 16.42 27.95
C MET A 103 -7.98 16.43 26.81
N LEU A 104 -8.07 17.50 26.04
CA LEU A 104 -8.94 17.56 24.87
C LEU A 104 -8.54 16.51 23.84
N ARG A 105 -7.23 16.39 23.53
CA ARG A 105 -6.72 15.39 22.60
C ARG A 105 -7.00 13.96 23.04
N LEU A 106 -6.83 13.65 24.35
CA LEU A 106 -7.17 12.33 24.89
C LEU A 106 -8.66 12.02 24.76
N ASN A 107 -9.52 13.00 25.03
CA ASN A 107 -10.97 12.82 24.86
C ASN A 107 -11.35 12.58 23.38
N GLU A 108 -10.70 13.27 22.45
CA GLU A 108 -10.88 13.02 21.02
C GLU A 108 -10.46 11.61 20.63
N LEU A 109 -9.26 11.16 21.07
CA LEU A 109 -8.77 9.81 20.80
C LEU A 109 -9.73 8.73 21.35
N ILE A 110 -10.26 8.92 22.57
CA ILE A 110 -11.23 7.98 23.15
C ILE A 110 -12.56 8.00 22.39
N SER A 111 -13.01 9.17 21.94
CA SER A 111 -14.29 9.34 21.24
C SER A 111 -14.27 8.75 19.84
N PHE A 112 -13.19 8.97 19.06
CA PHE A 112 -13.10 8.56 17.65
C PHE A 112 -12.48 7.17 17.48
N GLY A 113 -11.65 6.72 18.43
CA GLY A 113 -10.88 5.49 18.29
C GLY A 113 -9.77 5.61 17.24
N PRO A 114 -9.22 4.47 16.76
CA PRO A 114 -8.22 4.46 15.70
C PRO A 114 -8.80 4.95 14.37
N LYS A 115 -7.94 5.43 13.48
CA LYS A 115 -8.36 5.82 12.12
C LYS A 115 -9.03 4.66 11.39
N LYS A 116 -10.04 4.97 10.58
CA LYS A 116 -10.87 4.02 9.87
C LYS A 116 -10.43 3.85 8.42
N ILE A 117 -10.96 2.81 7.79
CA ILE A 117 -10.78 2.52 6.37
C ILE A 117 -12.11 2.67 5.65
N LEU A 118 -12.11 3.37 4.52
CA LEU A 118 -13.24 3.44 3.60
C LEU A 118 -12.88 2.68 2.31
N TYR A 119 -13.63 1.63 2.00
CA TYR A 119 -13.47 0.86 0.77
C TYR A 119 -14.66 1.10 -0.16
N ALA A 120 -14.42 1.76 -1.28
CA ALA A 120 -15.43 1.94 -2.32
C ALA A 120 -15.36 0.78 -3.33
N ASP A 121 -16.17 -0.25 -3.09
CA ASP A 121 -16.34 -1.38 -3.99
C ASP A 121 -17.35 -1.03 -5.09
N LEU A 122 -16.83 -0.48 -6.18
CA LEU A 122 -17.65 -0.04 -7.31
C LEU A 122 -17.90 -1.15 -8.35
N GLU A 123 -17.17 -2.25 -8.25
CA GLU A 123 -17.34 -3.44 -9.08
C GLU A 123 -18.29 -4.46 -8.44
N ASN A 124 -18.60 -4.31 -7.15
CA ASN A 124 -19.38 -5.25 -6.33
C ASN A 124 -18.82 -6.68 -6.38
N THR A 125 -17.49 -6.80 -6.28
CA THR A 125 -16.75 -8.07 -6.45
C THR A 125 -16.12 -8.58 -5.15
N LEU A 126 -16.25 -7.83 -4.04
CA LEU A 126 -15.65 -8.23 -2.78
C LEU A 126 -16.35 -9.45 -2.19
N ASP A 127 -15.53 -10.45 -1.85
CA ASP A 127 -15.92 -11.65 -1.14
C ASP A 127 -15.46 -11.55 0.33
N ALA A 128 -16.41 -11.66 1.25
CA ALA A 128 -16.14 -11.59 2.68
C ALA A 128 -15.22 -12.71 3.16
N GLU A 129 -15.43 -13.95 2.68
CA GLU A 129 -14.59 -15.10 3.02
C GLU A 129 -13.14 -14.89 2.56
N TRP A 130 -12.96 -14.31 1.37
CA TRP A 130 -11.64 -13.98 0.87
C TRP A 130 -10.95 -12.90 1.72
N CYS A 131 -11.68 -11.86 2.12
CA CYS A 131 -11.15 -10.82 3.01
C CYS A 131 -10.64 -11.41 4.34
N GLU A 132 -11.43 -12.28 4.97
CA GLU A 132 -11.03 -12.95 6.21
C GLU A 132 -9.78 -13.83 6.02
N LYS A 133 -9.68 -14.58 4.92
CA LYS A 133 -8.52 -15.44 4.60
C LYS A 133 -7.22 -14.65 4.47
N ILE A 134 -7.27 -13.42 3.98
CA ILE A 134 -6.09 -12.56 3.89
C ILE A 134 -5.83 -11.74 5.18
N GLY A 135 -6.60 -12.00 6.25
CA GLY A 135 -6.43 -11.38 7.56
C GLY A 135 -7.11 -10.02 7.71
N LEU A 136 -8.07 -9.69 6.83
CA LEU A 136 -8.81 -8.44 6.88
C LEU A 136 -10.14 -8.62 7.63
N ASP A 137 -10.28 -7.98 8.79
CA ASP A 137 -11.55 -7.92 9.51
C ASP A 137 -12.49 -6.91 8.85
N ILE A 138 -13.45 -7.41 8.08
CA ILE A 138 -14.40 -6.59 7.34
C ILE A 138 -15.39 -5.84 8.25
N SER A 139 -15.57 -6.26 9.50
CA SER A 139 -16.47 -5.59 10.45
C SER A 139 -15.96 -4.18 10.85
N GLU A 140 -14.66 -3.95 10.70
CA GLU A 140 -13.97 -2.70 11.02
C GLU A 140 -13.79 -1.76 9.81
N ILE A 141 -14.36 -2.12 8.64
CA ILE A 141 -14.23 -1.35 7.39
C ILE A 141 -15.57 -0.73 7.00
N TYR A 142 -15.55 0.53 6.61
CA TYR A 142 -16.66 1.20 6.00
C TYR A 142 -16.70 0.92 4.50
N PHE A 143 -17.78 0.32 4.03
CA PHE A 143 -18.00 0.05 2.60
C PHE A 143 -18.87 1.12 1.97
N TYR A 144 -18.34 1.78 0.93
CA TYR A 144 -19.13 2.63 0.06
C TYR A 144 -19.67 1.80 -1.10
N LYS A 145 -20.99 1.66 -1.16
CA LYS A 145 -21.70 0.93 -2.25
C LYS A 145 -22.44 1.95 -3.10
N ALA A 146 -21.97 2.13 -4.33
CA ALA A 146 -22.66 2.99 -5.29
C ALA A 146 -24.05 2.42 -5.66
N GLN A 147 -25.07 3.27 -5.61
CA GLN A 147 -26.46 2.92 -5.93
C GLN A 147 -26.99 3.85 -7.03
N GLY A 148 -26.25 3.94 -8.14
CA GLY A 148 -26.62 4.78 -9.28
C GLY A 148 -26.01 6.19 -9.25
N GLN A 149 -25.08 6.48 -8.33
CA GLN A 149 -24.34 7.75 -8.33
C GLN A 149 -23.39 7.82 -9.53
N ASN A 150 -23.23 9.03 -10.06
CA ASN A 150 -22.20 9.33 -11.03
C ASN A 150 -20.83 9.55 -10.36
N ALA A 151 -19.75 9.61 -11.16
CA ALA A 151 -18.40 9.73 -10.66
C ALA A 151 -18.16 10.99 -9.80
N GLU A 152 -18.77 12.10 -10.17
CA GLU A 152 -18.66 13.38 -9.46
C GLU A 152 -19.27 13.31 -8.06
N GLU A 153 -20.42 12.66 -7.91
CA GLU A 153 -21.09 12.43 -6.63
C GLU A 153 -20.25 11.51 -5.74
N ILE A 154 -19.74 10.39 -6.26
CA ILE A 154 -18.88 9.47 -5.53
C ILE A 154 -17.63 10.18 -5.03
N PHE A 155 -16.99 10.99 -5.88
CA PHE A 155 -15.78 11.73 -5.51
C PHE A 155 -16.03 12.79 -4.43
N GLU A 156 -17.16 13.51 -4.48
CA GLU A 156 -17.52 14.47 -3.42
C GLU A 156 -17.81 13.78 -2.09
N ASP A 157 -18.46 12.62 -2.10
CA ASP A 157 -18.70 11.84 -0.88
C ASP A 157 -17.40 11.32 -0.26
N ILE A 158 -16.47 10.84 -1.08
CA ILE A 158 -15.13 10.43 -0.62
C ILE A 158 -14.37 11.61 -0.01
N ILE A 159 -14.40 12.79 -0.64
CA ILE A 159 -13.76 14.00 -0.08
C ILE A 159 -14.36 14.35 1.29
N LYS A 160 -15.69 14.38 1.41
CA LYS A 160 -16.37 14.63 2.69
C LYS A 160 -15.97 13.60 3.76
N ALA A 161 -15.86 12.32 3.40
CA ALA A 161 -15.42 11.28 4.33
C ALA A 161 -13.99 11.53 4.82
N ILE A 162 -13.06 11.93 3.95
CA ILE A 162 -11.69 12.28 4.34
C ILE A 162 -11.66 13.53 5.25
N GLU A 163 -12.54 14.49 5.00
CA GLU A 163 -12.64 15.74 5.78
C GLU A 163 -13.15 15.53 7.21
N THR A 164 -13.72 14.36 7.55
CA THR A 164 -14.05 13.99 8.94
C THR A 164 -12.82 13.80 9.82
N GLU A 165 -11.62 13.64 9.20
CA GLU A 165 -10.35 13.34 9.88
C GLU A 165 -10.26 11.94 10.50
N GLU A 166 -11.38 11.19 10.51
CA GLU A 166 -11.44 9.81 11.03
C GLU A 166 -10.89 8.78 10.04
N ILE A 167 -10.93 9.09 8.72
CA ILE A 167 -10.48 8.16 7.69
C ILE A 167 -8.97 8.28 7.45
N GLY A 168 -8.24 7.18 7.62
CA GLY A 168 -6.80 7.08 7.38
C GLY A 168 -6.43 6.45 6.03
N LEU A 169 -7.33 5.63 5.48
CA LEU A 169 -7.15 4.97 4.19
C LEU A 169 -8.46 4.93 3.43
N VAL A 170 -8.40 5.31 2.14
CA VAL A 170 -9.49 5.12 1.17
C VAL A 170 -8.99 4.22 0.05
N VAL A 171 -9.77 3.23 -0.34
CA VAL A 171 -9.56 2.42 -1.54
C VAL A 171 -10.73 2.63 -2.49
N ILE A 172 -10.47 2.89 -3.76
CA ILE A 172 -11.48 2.97 -4.83
C ILE A 172 -11.22 1.83 -5.80
N ASP A 173 -12.09 0.84 -5.83
CA ASP A 173 -12.01 -0.34 -6.69
C ASP A 173 -13.25 -0.50 -7.57
N SER A 174 -13.19 -0.09 -8.83
CA SER A 174 -12.09 0.55 -9.53
C SER A 174 -12.51 1.89 -10.16
N LEU A 175 -11.52 2.71 -10.48
CA LEU A 175 -11.73 3.99 -11.18
C LEU A 175 -12.30 3.80 -12.59
N GLY A 176 -12.05 2.63 -13.19
CA GLY A 176 -12.39 2.33 -14.58
C GLY A 176 -13.88 2.12 -14.86
N VAL A 177 -14.67 1.78 -13.84
CA VAL A 177 -16.12 1.48 -13.98
C VAL A 177 -17.01 2.71 -13.79
N MET A 178 -16.46 3.81 -13.26
CA MET A 178 -17.23 5.00 -12.99
C MET A 178 -17.66 5.73 -14.27
N VAL A 179 -18.87 6.28 -14.24
CA VAL A 179 -19.47 7.05 -15.34
C VAL A 179 -19.62 8.50 -14.89
N SER A 180 -19.14 9.46 -15.70
CA SER A 180 -19.31 10.89 -15.40
C SER A 180 -20.77 11.32 -15.49
N ALA A 181 -21.16 12.37 -14.75
CA ALA A 181 -22.51 12.94 -14.78
C ALA A 181 -22.95 13.23 -16.22
N GLN A 182 -22.08 13.84 -17.03
CA GLN A 182 -22.35 14.14 -18.43
C GLN A 182 -22.64 12.88 -19.28
N ALA A 183 -22.01 11.75 -18.98
CA ALA A 183 -22.23 10.50 -19.68
C ALA A 183 -23.46 9.76 -19.15
N TYR A 184 -23.78 9.95 -17.87
CA TYR A 184 -24.93 9.34 -17.21
C TYR A 184 -26.28 9.89 -17.74
N GLU A 185 -26.33 11.20 -18.04
CA GLU A 185 -27.51 11.89 -18.55
C GLU A 185 -27.79 11.61 -20.06
N LYS A 186 -26.82 11.07 -20.79
CA LYS A 186 -26.92 10.83 -22.22
C LYS A 186 -27.49 9.45 -22.53
N SER A 187 -28.20 9.34 -23.66
CA SER A 187 -28.56 8.04 -24.21
C SER A 187 -27.31 7.28 -24.70
N ILE A 188 -27.38 5.94 -24.74
CA ILE A 188 -26.27 5.05 -25.14
C ILE A 188 -25.76 5.39 -26.56
N GLU A 189 -26.59 5.95 -27.40
CA GLU A 189 -26.25 6.32 -28.77
C GLU A 189 -25.44 7.62 -28.90
N GLN A 190 -25.40 8.44 -27.84
CA GLN A 190 -24.73 9.74 -27.87
C GLN A 190 -23.28 9.63 -27.45
N LYS A 191 -22.36 10.06 -28.33
CA LYS A 191 -20.93 10.10 -28.00
C LYS A 191 -20.64 11.13 -26.90
N THR A 192 -19.92 10.71 -25.87
CA THR A 192 -19.45 11.58 -24.80
C THR A 192 -17.96 11.85 -24.96
N TYR A 193 -17.58 13.13 -24.99
CA TYR A 193 -16.18 13.55 -25.04
C TYR A 193 -15.68 13.88 -23.63
N GLY A 194 -14.44 13.47 -23.31
CA GLY A 194 -13.81 13.78 -22.03
C GLY A 194 -14.12 12.80 -20.89
N GLY A 195 -15.31 12.22 -20.86
CA GLY A 195 -15.70 11.18 -19.89
C GLY A 195 -15.25 11.47 -18.46
N ILE A 196 -14.85 10.44 -17.73
CA ILE A 196 -14.37 10.48 -16.35
C ILE A 196 -13.08 11.31 -16.17
N SER A 197 -12.31 11.57 -17.24
CA SER A 197 -11.00 12.23 -17.12
C SER A 197 -11.08 13.66 -16.57
N MET A 198 -12.19 14.37 -16.81
CA MET A 198 -12.39 15.72 -16.27
C MET A 198 -12.75 15.66 -14.78
N ALA A 199 -13.68 14.82 -14.39
CA ALA A 199 -14.06 14.60 -13.00
C ALA A 199 -12.86 14.14 -12.17
N LEU A 200 -12.10 13.17 -12.68
CA LEU A 200 -10.90 12.65 -12.02
C LEU A 200 -9.78 13.68 -11.92
N THR A 201 -9.70 14.62 -12.88
CA THR A 201 -8.75 15.74 -12.81
C THR A 201 -9.07 16.66 -11.64
N LEU A 202 -10.32 17.03 -11.46
CA LEU A 202 -10.76 17.89 -10.35
C LEU A 202 -10.64 17.16 -9.02
N PHE A 203 -11.13 15.93 -8.96
CA PHE A 203 -11.02 15.06 -7.79
C PHE A 203 -9.58 14.92 -7.30
N SER A 204 -8.65 14.56 -8.20
CA SER A 204 -7.26 14.34 -7.82
C SER A 204 -6.57 15.58 -7.24
N LYS A 205 -6.97 16.79 -7.69
CA LYS A 205 -6.47 18.05 -7.11
C LYS A 205 -6.99 18.29 -5.70
N LYS A 206 -8.31 18.13 -5.49
CA LYS A 206 -8.95 18.23 -4.17
C LYS A 206 -8.42 17.15 -3.23
N ALA A 207 -8.41 15.90 -3.65
CA ALA A 207 -7.95 14.76 -2.87
C ALA A 207 -6.48 14.91 -2.41
N ASN A 208 -5.60 15.43 -3.28
CA ASN A 208 -4.20 15.64 -2.88
C ASN A 208 -4.04 16.62 -1.70
N ALA A 209 -4.88 17.65 -1.63
CA ALA A 209 -4.87 18.61 -0.54
C ALA A 209 -5.44 18.00 0.77
N VAL A 210 -6.64 17.39 0.69
CA VAL A 210 -7.31 16.85 1.89
C VAL A 210 -6.60 15.61 2.43
N CYS A 211 -6.06 14.75 1.57
CA CYS A 211 -5.27 13.58 1.97
C CYS A 211 -4.03 14.01 2.77
N LYS A 212 -3.30 15.02 2.27
CA LYS A 212 -2.12 15.53 2.97
C LYS A 212 -2.49 16.16 4.32
N LYS A 213 -3.56 16.96 4.36
CA LYS A 213 -4.01 17.65 5.58
C LYS A 213 -4.41 16.67 6.67
N ASN A 214 -5.16 15.64 6.31
CA ASN A 214 -5.81 14.73 7.26
C ASN A 214 -5.04 13.41 7.43
N ASP A 215 -3.80 13.31 6.90
CA ASP A 215 -2.98 12.10 6.90
C ASP A 215 -3.78 10.86 6.43
N CYS A 216 -4.55 11.04 5.35
CA CYS A 216 -5.33 10.00 4.71
C CYS A 216 -4.66 9.56 3.42
N THR A 217 -4.50 8.25 3.22
CA THR A 217 -3.97 7.67 1.98
C THR A 217 -5.13 7.30 1.07
N LEU A 218 -5.03 7.60 -0.23
CA LEU A 218 -6.04 7.24 -1.21
C LEU A 218 -5.41 6.33 -2.26
N ILE A 219 -5.88 5.08 -2.33
CA ILE A 219 -5.51 4.12 -3.37
C ILE A 219 -6.60 4.11 -4.43
N GLY A 220 -6.26 4.42 -5.67
CA GLY A 220 -7.14 4.22 -6.82
C GLY A 220 -6.68 3.02 -7.63
N ILE A 221 -7.51 2.00 -7.71
CA ILE A 221 -7.28 0.84 -8.57
C ILE A 221 -7.76 1.18 -9.97
N ASN A 222 -6.91 0.86 -10.96
CA ASN A 222 -7.15 1.21 -12.34
C ASN A 222 -6.85 0.04 -13.27
N GLN A 223 -7.73 -0.19 -14.23
CA GLN A 223 -7.50 -1.19 -15.26
C GLN A 223 -6.65 -0.58 -16.40
N VAL A 224 -5.84 -1.39 -17.04
CA VAL A 224 -5.08 -0.99 -18.22
C VAL A 224 -5.88 -1.27 -19.48
N ARG A 225 -5.66 -0.43 -20.50
CA ARG A 225 -6.22 -0.60 -21.84
C ARG A 225 -5.11 -0.44 -22.86
N ASP A 226 -5.21 -1.15 -23.96
CA ASP A 226 -4.28 -0.96 -25.07
C ASP A 226 -4.37 0.46 -25.61
N ASN A 227 -3.22 1.07 -25.82
CA ASN A 227 -3.15 2.41 -26.37
C ASN A 227 -3.15 2.35 -27.91
N MET A 228 -4.34 2.25 -28.49
CA MET A 228 -4.53 2.19 -29.95
C MET A 228 -4.06 3.47 -30.68
N ASN A 229 -3.82 4.56 -29.96
CA ASN A 229 -3.34 5.82 -30.54
C ASN A 229 -1.81 5.95 -30.59
N SER A 230 -1.07 4.96 -30.09
CA SER A 230 0.39 4.95 -30.13
C SER A 230 0.89 4.10 -31.32
N PRO A 231 1.70 4.67 -32.23
CA PRO A 231 2.30 3.90 -33.33
C PRO A 231 3.17 2.72 -32.88
N TYR A 232 3.63 2.76 -31.62
CA TYR A 232 4.49 1.75 -31.03
C TYR A 232 3.75 0.83 -30.05
N GLY A 233 2.40 0.86 -30.03
CA GLY A 233 1.61 0.16 -29.03
C GLY A 233 1.77 0.76 -27.63
N GLY A 234 1.47 -0.02 -26.61
CA GLY A 234 1.65 0.35 -25.21
C GLY A 234 0.34 0.31 -24.43
N ILE A 235 0.47 0.35 -23.10
CA ILE A 235 -0.62 0.25 -22.17
C ILE A 235 -0.94 1.64 -21.62
N SER A 236 -2.21 2.01 -21.57
CA SER A 236 -2.68 3.24 -20.94
C SER A 236 -3.69 2.95 -19.84
N THR A 237 -3.70 3.79 -18.81
CA THR A 237 -4.73 3.76 -17.76
C THR A 237 -5.74 4.86 -17.98
N PRO A 238 -7.04 4.64 -17.74
CA PRO A 238 -8.06 5.69 -17.67
C PRO A 238 -7.68 6.82 -16.71
N GLY A 239 -8.37 7.97 -16.82
CA GLY A 239 -8.20 9.09 -15.88
C GLY A 239 -7.27 10.22 -16.34
N GLY A 240 -6.72 10.10 -17.55
CA GLY A 240 -5.95 11.19 -18.17
C GLY A 240 -4.59 11.48 -17.52
N LYS A 241 -3.98 12.61 -17.93
CA LYS A 241 -2.63 13.00 -17.45
C LYS A 241 -2.65 13.52 -16.02
N ALA A 242 -3.73 14.17 -15.58
CA ALA A 242 -3.79 14.83 -14.27
C ALA A 242 -3.77 13.82 -13.12
N TRP A 243 -4.53 12.74 -13.20
CA TRP A 243 -4.49 11.65 -12.23
C TRP A 243 -3.07 11.10 -12.07
N LYS A 244 -2.45 10.72 -13.20
CA LYS A 244 -1.07 10.21 -13.23
C LYS A 244 -0.06 11.20 -12.65
N HIS A 245 -0.28 12.50 -12.85
CA HIS A 245 0.59 13.55 -12.32
C HIS A 245 0.41 13.73 -10.80
N ASN A 246 -0.82 13.71 -10.29
CA ASN A 246 -1.13 13.92 -8.88
C ASN A 246 -0.78 12.69 -8.01
N ALA A 247 -0.89 11.47 -8.54
CA ALA A 247 -0.42 10.28 -7.84
C ALA A 247 1.06 10.41 -7.45
N SER A 248 1.35 10.12 -6.18
CA SER A 248 2.70 10.14 -5.61
C SER A 248 3.45 8.84 -5.85
N LEU A 249 2.73 7.74 -5.89
CA LEU A 249 3.26 6.41 -6.22
C LEU A 249 2.33 5.77 -7.25
N ARG A 250 2.90 5.15 -8.26
CA ARG A 250 2.19 4.39 -9.28
C ARG A 250 2.85 3.05 -9.48
N ILE A 251 2.11 1.99 -9.20
CA ILE A 251 2.57 0.60 -9.32
C ILE A 251 1.78 -0.07 -10.44
N MET A 252 2.49 -0.68 -11.37
CA MET A 252 1.93 -1.53 -12.40
C MET A 252 2.04 -2.99 -11.96
N PHE A 253 0.90 -3.65 -11.87
CA PHE A 253 0.78 -5.06 -11.52
C PHE A 253 0.66 -5.91 -12.78
N GLN A 254 1.39 -7.01 -12.82
CA GLN A 254 1.31 -7.99 -13.89
C GLN A 254 1.24 -9.40 -13.29
N LYS A 255 0.39 -10.24 -13.87
CA LYS A 255 0.32 -11.63 -13.50
C LYS A 255 1.55 -12.37 -14.04
N GLY A 256 2.29 -13.00 -13.14
CA GLY A 256 3.44 -13.82 -13.47
C GLY A 256 3.09 -15.30 -13.70
N ASP A 257 4.07 -16.16 -13.46
CA ASP A 257 3.89 -17.60 -13.60
C ASP A 257 2.94 -18.16 -12.54
N PHE A 258 2.20 -19.20 -12.92
CA PHE A 258 1.42 -19.98 -11.97
C PHE A 258 2.34 -20.83 -11.09
N VAL A 259 1.89 -21.06 -9.85
CA VAL A 259 2.61 -21.86 -8.86
C VAL A 259 1.70 -22.95 -8.28
N ASP A 260 2.33 -24.03 -7.80
CA ASP A 260 1.67 -25.07 -7.00
C ASP A 260 1.57 -24.68 -5.51
N SER A 261 1.12 -25.62 -4.69
CA SER A 261 0.98 -25.42 -3.23
C SER A 261 2.31 -25.19 -2.49
N GLU A 262 3.45 -25.48 -3.10
CA GLU A 262 4.79 -25.25 -2.54
C GLU A 262 5.40 -23.95 -3.06
N GLY A 263 4.68 -23.22 -3.92
CA GLY A 263 5.13 -21.97 -4.54
C GLY A 263 6.09 -22.17 -5.70
N ASP A 264 6.27 -23.40 -6.17
CA ASP A 264 7.11 -23.71 -7.32
C ASP A 264 6.36 -23.49 -8.64
N LYS A 265 7.07 -23.00 -9.64
CA LYS A 265 6.49 -22.72 -10.95
C LYS A 265 5.96 -23.97 -11.63
N ILE A 266 4.73 -23.89 -12.11
CA ILE A 266 4.08 -24.93 -12.91
C ILE A 266 3.86 -24.51 -14.37
N ALA A 267 3.52 -25.48 -15.22
CA ALA A 267 3.23 -25.21 -16.62
C ALA A 267 1.99 -24.32 -16.78
N ARG A 268 1.99 -23.46 -17.79
CA ARG A 268 0.87 -22.52 -18.07
C ARG A 268 -0.48 -23.20 -18.34
N GLY A 269 -0.49 -24.48 -18.69
CA GLY A 269 -1.70 -25.27 -18.94
C GLY A 269 -2.13 -26.15 -17.77
N SER A 270 -1.59 -25.94 -16.56
CA SER A 270 -2.01 -26.67 -15.36
C SER A 270 -3.45 -26.35 -15.01
N GLU A 271 -4.26 -27.38 -14.76
CA GLU A 271 -5.71 -27.24 -14.50
C GLU A 271 -6.02 -26.65 -13.13
N SER A 272 -5.11 -26.75 -12.16
CA SER A 272 -5.36 -26.37 -10.77
C SER A 272 -4.13 -25.68 -10.15
N PRO A 273 -3.81 -24.44 -10.56
CA PRO A 273 -2.77 -23.68 -9.88
C PRO A 273 -3.21 -23.29 -8.47
N ALA A 274 -2.33 -23.42 -7.49
CA ALA A 274 -2.59 -22.98 -6.11
C ALA A 274 -2.38 -21.48 -5.94
N GLY A 275 -1.63 -20.85 -6.86
CA GLY A 275 -1.38 -19.42 -6.83
C GLY A 275 -0.67 -18.92 -8.09
N ASN A 276 -0.20 -17.70 -8.02
CA ASN A 276 0.66 -17.13 -9.07
C ASN A 276 1.67 -16.13 -8.50
N LYS A 277 2.76 -15.92 -9.21
CA LYS A 277 3.63 -14.77 -8.96
C LYS A 277 2.92 -13.49 -9.39
N VAL A 278 3.08 -12.44 -8.60
CA VAL A 278 2.65 -11.07 -8.94
C VAL A 278 3.90 -10.24 -9.15
N CYS A 279 3.98 -9.60 -10.31
CA CYS A 279 5.04 -8.65 -10.62
C CYS A 279 4.56 -7.23 -10.29
N MET A 280 5.34 -6.51 -9.50
CA MET A 280 5.17 -5.08 -9.23
C MET A 280 6.23 -4.29 -9.97
N ASP A 281 5.83 -3.30 -10.78
CA ASP A 281 6.73 -2.38 -11.47
C ASP A 281 6.36 -0.93 -11.06
N ILE A 282 7.25 -0.27 -10.35
CA ILE A 282 7.08 1.11 -9.91
C ILE A 282 7.29 2.06 -11.08
N LYS A 283 6.20 2.52 -11.69
CA LYS A 283 6.22 3.45 -12.82
C LYS A 283 6.51 4.89 -12.42
N LYS A 284 6.24 5.24 -11.16
CA LYS A 284 6.46 6.58 -10.62
C LYS A 284 6.53 6.55 -9.11
N THR A 285 7.45 7.32 -8.55
CA THR A 285 7.48 7.66 -7.13
C THR A 285 7.90 9.11 -6.93
N LYS A 286 7.33 9.76 -5.90
CA LYS A 286 7.73 11.08 -5.37
C LYS A 286 8.15 10.97 -3.90
N ALA A 287 8.11 9.77 -3.31
CA ALA A 287 8.27 9.55 -1.88
C ALA A 287 9.59 8.86 -1.51
N PHE A 288 10.28 8.27 -2.49
CA PHE A 288 11.54 7.56 -2.29
C PHE A 288 12.33 7.47 -3.59
N LYS A 289 13.56 6.99 -3.53
CA LYS A 289 14.44 6.81 -4.70
C LYS A 289 13.87 5.77 -5.66
N PRO A 290 13.90 6.01 -6.99
CA PRO A 290 13.38 5.09 -8.00
C PRO A 290 14.39 4.00 -8.43
N ASP A 291 15.18 3.47 -7.51
CA ASP A 291 16.26 2.50 -7.74
C ASP A 291 15.79 1.04 -7.60
N ARG A 292 14.72 0.78 -6.84
CA ARG A 292 14.14 -0.54 -6.56
C ARG A 292 12.81 -0.70 -7.29
N ARG A 293 12.85 -0.73 -8.64
CA ARG A 293 11.63 -0.57 -9.45
C ARG A 293 10.83 -1.82 -9.69
N LEU A 294 11.47 -3.00 -9.68
CA LEU A 294 10.85 -4.27 -10.08
C LEU A 294 10.99 -5.30 -8.97
N GLY A 295 9.91 -5.99 -8.65
CA GLY A 295 9.90 -7.09 -7.70
C GLY A 295 8.71 -8.01 -7.92
N TYR A 296 8.82 -9.17 -7.27
CA TYR A 296 7.83 -10.23 -7.37
C TYR A 296 7.51 -10.76 -5.98
N TYR A 297 6.26 -11.10 -5.74
CA TYR A 297 5.84 -11.91 -4.58
C TYR A 297 4.90 -13.02 -5.04
N THR A 298 4.69 -14.01 -4.19
CA THR A 298 3.75 -15.09 -4.45
C THR A 298 2.39 -14.76 -3.84
N LEU A 299 1.35 -14.88 -4.67
CA LEU A 299 -0.05 -14.78 -4.25
C LEU A 299 -0.68 -16.17 -4.30
N MET A 300 -1.04 -16.70 -3.15
CA MET A 300 -1.74 -17.97 -3.01
C MET A 300 -3.25 -17.75 -2.96
N TYR A 301 -4.02 -18.59 -3.64
CA TYR A 301 -5.47 -18.42 -3.75
C TYR A 301 -6.23 -18.83 -2.48
N ASP A 302 -5.57 -19.51 -1.54
CA ASP A 302 -6.17 -19.94 -0.28
C ASP A 302 -5.98 -18.94 0.87
N TYR A 303 -4.88 -18.16 0.88
CA TYR A 303 -4.52 -17.32 2.03
C TYR A 303 -3.84 -15.99 1.69
N GLY A 304 -3.75 -15.61 0.42
CA GLY A 304 -3.18 -14.33 0.03
C GLY A 304 -1.66 -14.35 -0.19
N ILE A 305 -0.96 -13.33 0.30
CA ILE A 305 0.49 -13.17 0.08
C ILE A 305 1.27 -14.21 0.89
N ASP A 306 2.12 -15.00 0.22
CA ASP A 306 3.01 -15.96 0.87
C ASP A 306 4.27 -15.25 1.40
N VAL A 307 4.15 -14.74 2.63
CA VAL A 307 5.20 -13.95 3.30
C VAL A 307 6.49 -14.75 3.49
N LEU A 308 6.36 -16.01 3.90
CA LEU A 308 7.52 -16.86 4.17
C LEU A 308 8.28 -17.22 2.89
N SER A 309 7.53 -17.52 1.83
CA SER A 309 8.11 -17.76 0.50
C SER A 309 8.85 -16.53 -0.02
N ASP A 310 8.29 -15.35 0.17
CA ASP A 310 8.90 -14.08 -0.24
C ASP A 310 10.16 -13.75 0.57
N LEU A 311 10.14 -14.01 1.89
CA LEU A 311 11.32 -13.90 2.76
C LEU A 311 12.46 -14.80 2.26
N VAL A 312 12.16 -16.08 1.97
CA VAL A 312 13.16 -17.03 1.45
C VAL A 312 13.71 -16.54 0.11
N ASP A 313 12.85 -16.08 -0.81
CA ASP A 313 13.28 -15.57 -2.12
C ASP A 313 14.21 -14.36 -1.97
N MET A 314 13.95 -13.46 -1.02
CA MET A 314 14.86 -12.35 -0.74
C MET A 314 16.20 -12.84 -0.20
N CYS A 315 16.20 -13.74 0.77
CA CYS A 315 17.41 -14.30 1.37
C CYS A 315 18.27 -15.07 0.35
N VAL A 316 17.63 -15.74 -0.62
CA VAL A 316 18.34 -16.41 -1.72
C VAL A 316 18.98 -15.40 -2.67
N VAL A 317 18.28 -14.32 -3.01
CA VAL A 317 18.82 -13.25 -3.89
C VAL A 317 20.02 -12.57 -3.23
N GLU A 318 19.95 -12.31 -1.92
CA GLU A 318 21.02 -11.67 -1.16
C GLU A 318 22.16 -12.65 -0.78
N GLY A 319 22.00 -13.95 -1.06
CA GLY A 319 23.01 -14.97 -0.86
C GLY A 319 23.20 -15.42 0.59
N VAL A 320 22.35 -14.99 1.51
CA VAL A 320 22.33 -15.48 2.91
C VAL A 320 21.66 -16.84 3.05
N ILE A 321 20.85 -17.24 2.05
CA ILE A 321 20.46 -18.62 1.80
C ILE A 321 21.03 -19.00 0.43
N GLN A 322 22.09 -19.81 0.41
CA GLN A 322 22.75 -20.21 -0.83
C GLN A 322 22.10 -21.42 -1.47
N LYS A 323 21.69 -21.28 -2.73
CA LYS A 323 21.12 -22.39 -3.51
C LYS A 323 22.17 -23.01 -4.40
N GLY A 324 22.44 -24.31 -4.21
CA GLY A 324 23.33 -25.12 -5.06
C GLY A 324 22.57 -26.33 -5.61
N GLY A 325 22.05 -26.25 -6.85
CA GLY A 325 21.15 -27.28 -7.39
C GLY A 325 19.85 -27.39 -6.59
N ALA A 326 19.56 -28.56 -6.05
CA ALA A 326 18.40 -28.79 -5.18
C ALA A 326 18.68 -28.48 -3.70
N TRP A 327 19.90 -28.15 -3.32
CA TRP A 327 20.32 -27.94 -1.94
C TRP A 327 20.38 -26.46 -1.58
N PHE A 328 19.99 -26.16 -0.32
CA PHE A 328 20.05 -24.85 0.28
C PHE A 328 20.96 -24.89 1.51
N THR A 329 21.91 -23.96 1.61
CA THR A 329 22.82 -23.78 2.73
C THR A 329 22.54 -22.45 3.40
N PHE A 330 22.49 -22.42 4.72
CA PHE A 330 22.13 -21.25 5.52
C PHE A 330 23.36 -20.55 6.06
N ILE A 331 23.42 -19.22 5.87
CA ILE A 331 24.51 -18.37 6.35
C ILE A 331 23.91 -17.38 7.35
N ASN A 332 24.60 -17.21 8.48
CA ASN A 332 24.24 -16.17 9.44
C ASN A 332 24.57 -14.79 8.84
N PRO A 333 23.58 -13.91 8.62
CA PRO A 333 23.81 -12.62 7.97
C PRO A 333 24.68 -11.66 8.80
N GLU A 334 24.74 -11.83 10.12
CA GLU A 334 25.54 -10.96 11.01
C GLU A 334 27.02 -11.37 11.03
N THR A 335 27.31 -12.68 11.05
CA THR A 335 28.70 -13.19 11.14
C THR A 335 29.29 -13.58 9.80
N GLY A 336 28.47 -13.86 8.80
CA GLY A 336 28.90 -14.41 7.51
C GLY A 336 29.27 -15.89 7.56
N GLU A 337 29.10 -16.55 8.71
CA GLU A 337 29.44 -17.96 8.89
C GLU A 337 28.28 -18.88 8.48
N VAL A 338 28.63 -20.09 8.07
CA VAL A 338 27.64 -21.13 7.76
C VAL A 338 26.97 -21.60 9.06
N ILE A 339 25.64 -21.62 9.07
CA ILE A 339 24.87 -22.15 10.19
C ILE A 339 25.02 -23.67 10.23
N THR A 340 25.26 -24.21 11.43
CA THR A 340 25.42 -25.64 11.70
C THR A 340 24.18 -26.20 12.39
N ASP A 341 23.93 -27.49 12.17
CA ASP A 341 22.92 -28.26 12.89
C ASP A 341 23.39 -28.61 14.32
N GLU A 342 22.53 -29.28 15.08
CA GLU A 342 22.82 -29.71 16.46
C GLU A 342 24.04 -30.63 16.58
N CYS A 343 24.43 -31.29 15.48
CA CYS A 343 25.61 -32.16 15.41
C CYS A 343 26.87 -31.43 14.98
N GLY A 344 26.84 -30.10 14.77
CA GLY A 344 27.94 -29.29 14.30
C GLY A 344 28.24 -29.43 12.80
N SER A 345 27.37 -30.10 12.04
CA SER A 345 27.49 -30.21 10.58
C SER A 345 26.80 -29.03 9.90
N THR A 346 27.25 -28.67 8.70
CA THR A 346 26.63 -27.60 7.91
C THR A 346 25.14 -27.88 7.72
N LEU A 347 24.29 -26.93 8.13
CA LEU A 347 22.85 -27.00 7.91
C LEU A 347 22.55 -26.92 6.42
N LYS A 348 22.17 -28.05 5.83
CA LYS A 348 21.78 -28.19 4.42
C LYS A 348 20.42 -28.83 4.29
N VAL A 349 19.57 -28.23 3.47
CA VAL A 349 18.20 -28.71 3.25
C VAL A 349 17.98 -28.89 1.75
N GLN A 350 17.41 -30.02 1.39
CA GLN A 350 17.07 -30.33 -0.01
C GLN A 350 15.63 -29.92 -0.32
N GLY A 351 15.44 -29.16 -1.39
CA GLY A 351 14.14 -28.73 -1.87
C GLY A 351 13.59 -27.49 -1.16
N ARG A 352 12.86 -26.65 -1.90
CA ARG A 352 12.27 -25.41 -1.40
C ARG A 352 11.24 -25.66 -0.29
N ALA A 353 10.36 -26.64 -0.48
CA ALA A 353 9.35 -27.01 0.52
C ALA A 353 9.94 -27.29 1.90
N ASN A 354 11.07 -28.01 1.94
CA ASN A 354 11.75 -28.30 3.20
C ASN A 354 12.44 -27.05 3.81
N VAL A 355 12.87 -26.09 2.99
CA VAL A 355 13.36 -24.80 3.49
C VAL A 355 12.22 -24.01 4.14
N LEU A 356 11.08 -23.91 3.48
CA LEU A 356 9.89 -23.24 4.03
C LEU A 356 9.44 -23.91 5.33
N LYS A 357 9.40 -25.25 5.36
CA LYS A 357 9.08 -26.02 6.56
C LYS A 357 10.07 -25.75 7.70
N LEU A 358 11.37 -25.78 7.44
CA LEU A 358 12.38 -25.50 8.44
C LEU A 358 12.21 -24.09 9.04
N LEU A 359 11.99 -23.06 8.21
CA LEU A 359 11.80 -21.70 8.69
C LEU A 359 10.42 -21.51 9.36
N HIS A 360 9.41 -22.29 8.98
CA HIS A 360 8.13 -22.31 9.68
C HIS A 360 8.28 -22.89 11.10
N ASP A 361 8.99 -24.01 11.23
CA ASP A 361 9.14 -24.76 12.47
C ASP A 361 10.19 -24.15 13.42
N SER A 362 11.17 -23.40 12.88
CA SER A 362 12.22 -22.73 13.66
C SER A 362 12.01 -21.21 13.70
N GLU A 363 11.41 -20.73 14.79
CA GLU A 363 11.20 -19.30 15.02
C GLU A 363 12.52 -18.53 15.11
N GLU A 364 13.54 -19.14 15.75
CA GLU A 364 14.87 -18.54 15.89
C GLU A 364 15.51 -18.28 14.52
N LEU A 365 15.54 -19.32 13.66
CA LEU A 365 16.12 -19.21 12.33
C LEU A 365 15.34 -18.21 11.45
N ARG A 366 14.02 -18.24 11.52
CA ARG A 366 13.14 -17.28 10.83
C ARG A 366 13.41 -15.86 11.29
N SER A 367 13.56 -15.62 12.61
CA SER A 367 13.82 -14.30 13.19
C SER A 367 15.14 -13.72 12.72
N ILE A 368 16.20 -14.52 12.58
CA ILE A 368 17.50 -14.09 12.04
C ILE A 368 17.32 -13.51 10.62
N TYR A 369 16.65 -14.22 9.74
CA TYR A 369 16.45 -13.77 8.36
C TYR A 369 15.44 -12.63 8.25
N GLN A 370 14.38 -12.62 9.06
CA GLN A 370 13.45 -11.51 9.11
C GLN A 370 14.17 -10.22 9.52
N LYS A 371 14.96 -10.27 10.58
CA LYS A 371 15.75 -9.11 11.05
C LYS A 371 16.74 -8.62 10.00
N PHE A 372 17.38 -9.53 9.27
CA PHE A 372 18.25 -9.16 8.16
C PHE A 372 17.49 -8.41 7.06
N VAL A 373 16.34 -8.92 6.65
CA VAL A 373 15.52 -8.29 5.61
C VAL A 373 14.94 -6.97 6.11
N ASP A 374 14.52 -6.88 7.38
CA ASP A 374 14.03 -5.63 7.97
C ASP A 374 15.12 -4.55 7.96
N ASN A 375 16.38 -4.91 8.28
CA ASN A 375 17.51 -3.99 8.18
C ASN A 375 17.75 -3.50 6.73
N MET A 376 17.50 -4.34 5.72
CA MET A 376 17.58 -3.91 4.32
C MET A 376 16.45 -2.96 3.91
N ILE A 377 15.31 -3.08 4.55
CA ILE A 377 14.11 -2.28 4.24
C ILE A 377 14.20 -0.91 4.93
N TYR A 378 14.55 -0.90 6.21
CA TYR A 378 14.44 0.24 7.12
C TYR A 378 15.80 0.85 7.54
N GLY A 379 16.91 0.13 7.36
CA GLY A 379 18.26 0.62 7.62
C GLY A 379 18.81 1.40 6.45
#